data_c05137de6e080dd8ca7cf848347d85a2
#
_entry.id   c05137de6e080dd8ca7cf848347d85a2
#
_cell.length_a   1.000
_cell.length_b   1.000
_cell.length_c   1.000
_cell.angle_alpha   90.00
_cell.angle_beta   90.00
_cell.angle_gamma   90.00
#
_symmetry.space_group_name_H-M   'P 1'
#
loop_
_entity.id
_entity.type
_entity.pdbx_description
1 polymer ?
#
loop_
_entity_poly.entity_id
_entity_poly.type
_entity_poly.pdbx_seq_one_letter_code
_entity_poly.pdbx_strand_id
1 'polypeptide(L)'
;MKTIFITGGAGYLGSNISLIALEKGYKVVILDNFKNAYTRHINKLKSVYPDSLFVHKGDATKDNDLINIFETYNPNYIIHLAAYKYVGESIQNKDMYFSNNMGSLEKILEYAERYNIDKFTFASSAVVYGNPITYPTSEDTELSPLSPYAETKALGEKMITEWNKRTNISSIIYRFSNPIGSENKYGLGDDSKKGVLNLLPYIVTSTLNNESMQFKGNDHNTPDGTAIRDYIYICDLAKAVISLLEKYSDKSCEIINVSRAKGFSVLDILNSVESITSNKANYTFKPKNPEEASISLLSADRLHSKYDTYLDTGINEIVDSEIQFRKNIKKNK
;
A
#
# COMPACT_ATOMS: atom_id res chain seq x y z
N MET A 1 22.06 -12.12 -10.48
CA MET A 1 20.72 -11.46 -10.42
C MET A 1 20.22 -11.63 -9.00
N LYS A 2 19.84 -10.55 -8.30
CA LYS A 2 19.27 -10.67 -6.94
C LYS A 2 17.79 -11.03 -7.00
N THR A 3 17.32 -11.77 -6.00
CA THR A 3 15.94 -12.23 -5.87
C THR A 3 15.21 -11.43 -4.79
N ILE A 4 14.03 -10.88 -5.12
CA ILE A 4 13.13 -10.23 -4.18
C ILE A 4 11.93 -11.15 -3.94
N PHE A 5 11.68 -11.49 -2.69
CA PHE A 5 10.48 -12.19 -2.27
C PHE A 5 9.44 -11.20 -1.78
N ILE A 6 8.23 -11.23 -2.37
CA ILE A 6 7.14 -10.31 -2.08
C ILE A 6 5.93 -11.10 -1.57
N THR A 7 5.57 -10.94 -0.30
CA THR A 7 4.32 -11.48 0.22
C THR A 7 3.16 -10.52 -0.09
N GLY A 8 1.99 -11.05 -0.45
CA GLY A 8 0.88 -10.20 -0.91
C GLY A 8 1.14 -9.55 -2.28
N GLY A 9 2.04 -10.15 -3.06
CA GLY A 9 2.53 -9.59 -4.32
C GLY A 9 1.51 -9.55 -5.45
N ALA A 10 0.38 -10.26 -5.34
CA ALA A 10 -0.70 -10.20 -6.33
C ALA A 10 -1.69 -9.05 -6.07
N GLY A 11 -1.61 -8.39 -4.91
CA GLY A 11 -2.43 -7.24 -4.55
C GLY A 11 -2.04 -5.96 -5.29
N TYR A 12 -2.77 -4.87 -5.01
CA TYR A 12 -2.59 -3.57 -5.65
C TYR A 12 -1.16 -3.02 -5.50
N LEU A 13 -0.64 -2.91 -4.27
CA LEU A 13 0.74 -2.48 -4.05
C LEU A 13 1.74 -3.50 -4.62
N GLY A 14 1.52 -4.77 -4.31
CA GLY A 14 2.46 -5.83 -4.63
C GLY A 14 2.71 -6.01 -6.12
N SER A 15 1.66 -5.93 -6.95
CA SER A 15 1.79 -6.06 -8.41
C SER A 15 2.55 -4.88 -9.03
N ASN A 16 2.31 -3.65 -8.55
CA ASN A 16 3.03 -2.46 -9.02
C ASN A 16 4.50 -2.45 -8.56
N ILE A 17 4.78 -2.82 -7.32
CA ILE A 17 6.17 -2.97 -6.83
C ILE A 17 6.89 -4.09 -7.57
N SER A 18 6.21 -5.21 -7.84
CA SER A 18 6.77 -6.31 -8.64
C SER A 18 7.15 -5.86 -10.05
N LEU A 19 6.30 -5.04 -10.70
CA LEU A 19 6.62 -4.48 -12.01
C LEU A 19 7.92 -3.69 -11.99
N ILE A 20 8.07 -2.75 -11.07
CA ILE A 20 9.30 -1.92 -10.97
C ILE A 20 10.54 -2.77 -10.66
N ALA A 21 10.40 -3.78 -9.77
CA ALA A 21 11.48 -4.71 -9.50
C ALA A 21 11.90 -5.51 -10.75
N LEU A 22 10.94 -6.00 -11.55
CA LEU A 22 11.19 -6.71 -12.80
C LEU A 22 11.85 -5.81 -13.85
N GLU A 23 11.38 -4.57 -14.01
CA GLU A 23 11.99 -3.57 -14.91
C GLU A 23 13.43 -3.23 -14.53
N LYS A 24 13.77 -3.31 -13.24
CA LYS A 24 15.13 -3.15 -12.70
C LYS A 24 16.01 -4.41 -12.84
N GLY A 25 15.48 -5.49 -13.39
CA GLY A 25 16.22 -6.72 -13.62
C GLY A 25 16.33 -7.66 -12.41
N TYR A 26 15.47 -7.50 -11.40
CA TYR A 26 15.37 -8.46 -10.29
C TYR A 26 14.60 -9.72 -10.72
N LYS A 27 14.94 -10.86 -10.10
CA LYS A 27 14.04 -12.00 -10.01
C LYS A 27 13.01 -11.70 -8.92
N VAL A 28 11.73 -11.85 -9.23
CA VAL A 28 10.64 -11.61 -8.29
C VAL A 28 9.91 -12.91 -8.00
N VAL A 29 9.78 -13.23 -6.71
CA VAL A 29 9.01 -14.37 -6.21
C VAL A 29 7.83 -13.83 -5.40
N ILE A 30 6.61 -14.17 -5.79
CA ILE A 30 5.38 -13.74 -5.13
C ILE A 30 4.78 -14.91 -4.35
N LEU A 31 4.39 -14.66 -3.10
CA LEU A 31 3.48 -15.50 -2.33
C LEU A 31 2.19 -14.73 -2.06
N ASP A 32 1.05 -15.25 -2.51
CA ASP A 32 -0.26 -14.66 -2.27
C ASP A 32 -1.32 -15.75 -2.14
N ASN A 33 -2.27 -15.61 -1.23
CA ASN A 33 -3.36 -16.58 -1.07
C ASN A 33 -4.53 -16.32 -2.04
N PHE A 34 -4.50 -15.23 -2.77
CA PHE A 34 -5.52 -14.80 -3.73
C PHE A 34 -6.93 -14.66 -3.15
N LYS A 35 -7.07 -14.46 -1.83
CA LYS A 35 -8.38 -14.19 -1.22
C LYS A 35 -8.98 -12.87 -1.72
N ASN A 36 -8.15 -11.83 -1.84
CA ASN A 36 -8.57 -10.50 -2.24
C ASN A 36 -8.10 -10.10 -3.65
N ALA A 37 -6.99 -10.64 -4.13
CA ALA A 37 -6.39 -10.30 -5.41
C ALA A 37 -6.95 -11.14 -6.57
N TYR A 38 -7.06 -10.52 -7.74
CA TYR A 38 -7.30 -11.24 -8.99
C TYR A 38 -5.99 -11.68 -9.63
N THR A 39 -6.01 -12.83 -10.30
CA THR A 39 -4.82 -13.36 -11.00
C THR A 39 -4.47 -12.59 -12.27
N ARG A 40 -5.40 -11.81 -12.84
CA ARG A 40 -5.21 -11.10 -14.13
C ARG A 40 -4.01 -10.16 -14.13
N HIS A 41 -3.76 -9.43 -13.03
CA HIS A 41 -2.62 -8.52 -12.90
C HIS A 41 -1.30 -9.30 -13.02
N ILE A 42 -1.19 -10.38 -12.27
CA ILE A 42 0.00 -11.22 -12.25
C ILE A 42 0.18 -11.99 -13.56
N ASN A 43 -0.90 -12.49 -14.16
CA ASN A 43 -0.84 -13.17 -15.45
C ASN A 43 -0.30 -12.25 -16.55
N LYS A 44 -0.69 -10.97 -16.55
CA LYS A 44 -0.17 -9.97 -17.47
C LYS A 44 1.34 -9.74 -17.29
N LEU A 45 1.79 -9.58 -16.04
CA LEU A 45 3.22 -9.46 -15.74
C LEU A 45 3.99 -10.74 -16.12
N LYS A 46 3.44 -11.92 -15.80
CA LYS A 46 4.06 -13.21 -16.14
C LYS A 46 4.24 -13.41 -17.64
N SER A 47 3.30 -12.92 -18.46
CA SER A 47 3.42 -13.02 -19.92
C SER A 47 4.57 -12.16 -20.49
N VAL A 48 4.97 -11.10 -19.78
CA VAL A 48 6.07 -10.21 -20.19
C VAL A 48 7.41 -10.64 -19.58
N TYR A 49 7.37 -11.16 -18.35
CA TYR A 49 8.56 -11.57 -17.58
C TYR A 49 8.51 -13.06 -17.19
N PRO A 50 8.45 -14.00 -18.20
CA PRO A 50 8.23 -15.43 -17.94
C PRO A 50 9.35 -16.08 -17.11
N ASP A 51 10.59 -15.61 -17.28
CA ASP A 51 11.79 -16.18 -16.64
C ASP A 51 12.21 -15.48 -15.36
N SER A 52 11.59 -14.32 -15.05
CA SER A 52 11.96 -13.48 -13.91
C SER A 52 10.86 -13.36 -12.85
N LEU A 53 9.59 -13.68 -13.17
CA LEU A 53 8.48 -13.66 -12.24
C LEU A 53 8.01 -15.07 -11.88
N PHE A 54 8.04 -15.40 -10.61
CA PHE A 54 7.57 -16.67 -10.04
C PHE A 54 6.42 -16.40 -9.07
N VAL A 55 5.33 -17.14 -9.21
CA VAL A 55 4.10 -16.90 -8.45
C VAL A 55 3.66 -18.17 -7.75
N HIS A 56 3.54 -18.09 -6.44
CA HIS A 56 3.10 -19.20 -5.58
C HIS A 56 1.78 -18.82 -4.90
N LYS A 57 0.79 -19.67 -5.05
CA LYS A 57 -0.44 -19.57 -4.27
C LYS A 57 -0.21 -20.24 -2.92
N GLY A 58 -0.25 -19.45 -1.84
CA GLY A 58 -0.01 -19.95 -0.50
C GLY A 58 -0.25 -18.88 0.57
N ASP A 59 0.01 -19.24 1.81
CA ASP A 59 -0.26 -18.41 2.98
C ASP A 59 1.03 -18.16 3.77
N ALA A 60 1.36 -16.91 4.00
CA ALA A 60 2.57 -16.49 4.72
C ALA A 60 2.60 -16.89 6.21
N THR A 61 1.49 -17.45 6.73
CA THR A 61 1.43 -18.04 8.07
C THR A 61 1.79 -19.53 8.09
N LYS A 62 2.07 -20.14 6.92
CA LYS A 62 2.29 -21.59 6.78
C LYS A 62 3.74 -21.91 6.45
N ASP A 63 4.39 -22.71 7.30
CA ASP A 63 5.78 -23.11 7.13
C ASP A 63 6.04 -23.80 5.79
N ASN A 64 5.16 -24.73 5.37
CA ASN A 64 5.34 -25.46 4.09
C ASN A 64 5.40 -24.52 2.87
N ASP A 65 4.61 -23.43 2.88
CA ASP A 65 4.62 -22.46 1.78
C ASP A 65 5.90 -21.63 1.79
N LEU A 66 6.42 -21.29 2.97
CA LEU A 66 7.65 -20.52 3.13
C LEU A 66 8.90 -21.34 2.84
N ILE A 67 9.02 -22.55 3.40
CA ILE A 67 10.17 -23.46 3.17
C ILE A 67 10.41 -23.63 1.68
N ASN A 68 9.36 -23.96 0.91
CA ASN A 68 9.48 -24.16 -0.53
C ASN A 68 10.04 -22.92 -1.25
N ILE A 69 9.64 -21.70 -0.85
CA ILE A 69 10.14 -20.47 -1.45
C ILE A 69 11.60 -20.23 -1.09
N PHE A 70 11.96 -20.33 0.19
CA PHE A 70 13.31 -20.05 0.64
C PHE A 70 14.32 -21.07 0.12
N GLU A 71 13.99 -22.36 0.10
CA GLU A 71 14.88 -23.41 -0.41
C GLU A 71 15.05 -23.36 -1.94
N THR A 72 13.94 -23.01 -2.66
CA THR A 72 13.99 -22.97 -4.13
C THR A 72 14.67 -21.71 -4.67
N TYR A 73 14.41 -20.56 -4.07
CA TYR A 73 14.80 -19.27 -4.66
C TYR A 73 15.87 -18.52 -3.90
N ASN A 74 16.16 -18.90 -2.65
CA ASN A 74 17.13 -18.25 -1.78
C ASN A 74 17.10 -16.71 -1.88
N PRO A 75 16.00 -16.05 -1.47
CA PRO A 75 15.77 -14.63 -1.69
C PRO A 75 16.82 -13.77 -0.99
N ASN A 76 17.28 -12.71 -1.66
CA ASN A 76 18.16 -11.72 -1.07
C ASN A 76 17.40 -10.68 -0.25
N TYR A 77 16.23 -10.29 -0.75
CA TYR A 77 15.40 -9.24 -0.17
C TYR A 77 13.98 -9.73 0.04
N ILE A 78 13.35 -9.24 1.10
CA ILE A 78 11.94 -9.49 1.38
C ILE A 78 11.18 -8.17 1.42
N ILE A 79 10.03 -8.10 0.70
CA ILE A 79 9.04 -7.03 0.81
C ILE A 79 7.76 -7.64 1.37
N HIS A 80 7.48 -7.39 2.65
CA HIS A 80 6.32 -7.95 3.33
C HIS A 80 5.11 -7.00 3.26
N LEU A 81 4.17 -7.34 2.35
CA LEU A 81 2.93 -6.59 2.12
C LEU A 81 1.68 -7.35 2.55
N ALA A 82 1.76 -8.68 2.71
CA ALA A 82 0.63 -9.53 3.05
C ALA A 82 0.00 -9.11 4.38
N ALA A 83 -1.23 -8.60 4.33
CA ALA A 83 -2.01 -8.21 5.50
C ALA A 83 -3.48 -8.05 5.16
N TYR A 84 -4.37 -8.22 6.13
CA TYR A 84 -5.70 -7.63 6.09
C TYR A 84 -5.59 -6.13 6.40
N LYS A 85 -6.28 -5.27 5.63
CA LYS A 85 -6.03 -3.81 5.63
C LYS A 85 -7.26 -2.92 5.86
N TYR A 86 -8.46 -3.47 5.95
CA TYR A 86 -9.67 -2.66 6.06
C TYR A 86 -9.99 -2.32 7.50
N VAL A 87 -9.96 -1.02 7.85
CA VAL A 87 -10.18 -0.53 9.22
C VAL A 87 -11.52 -1.00 9.76
N GLY A 88 -12.62 -0.80 9.03
CA GLY A 88 -13.96 -1.22 9.47
C GLY A 88 -14.10 -2.73 9.70
N GLU A 89 -13.48 -3.55 8.84
CA GLU A 89 -13.46 -5.01 9.02
C GLU A 89 -12.64 -5.43 10.26
N SER A 90 -11.55 -4.69 10.55
CA SER A 90 -10.69 -5.00 11.69
C SER A 90 -11.39 -4.82 13.03
N ILE A 91 -12.32 -3.87 13.14
CA ILE A 91 -13.11 -3.63 14.35
C ILE A 91 -14.02 -4.84 14.65
N GLN A 92 -14.59 -5.43 13.60
CA GLN A 92 -15.50 -6.58 13.73
C GLN A 92 -14.78 -7.92 13.87
N ASN A 93 -13.54 -8.02 13.39
CA ASN A 93 -12.78 -9.28 13.27
C ASN A 93 -11.35 -9.13 13.82
N LYS A 94 -11.21 -8.57 15.04
CA LYS A 94 -9.91 -8.28 15.66
C LYS A 94 -8.97 -9.48 15.67
N ASP A 95 -9.42 -10.63 16.14
CA ASP A 95 -8.59 -11.84 16.27
C ASP A 95 -8.07 -12.33 14.91
N MET A 96 -8.89 -12.25 13.86
CA MET A 96 -8.49 -12.59 12.51
C MET A 96 -7.36 -11.66 12.02
N TYR A 97 -7.44 -10.36 12.31
CA TYR A 97 -6.41 -9.39 11.94
C TYR A 97 -5.10 -9.65 12.67
N PHE A 98 -5.15 -9.87 13.99
CA PHE A 98 -3.96 -10.19 14.77
C PHE A 98 -3.33 -11.52 14.35
N SER A 99 -4.10 -12.57 14.27
CA SER A 99 -3.62 -13.90 13.87
C SER A 99 -2.98 -13.89 12.48
N ASN A 100 -3.58 -13.21 11.50
CA ASN A 100 -3.03 -13.14 10.15
C ASN A 100 -1.85 -12.18 10.05
N ASN A 101 -2.00 -10.93 10.50
CA ASN A 101 -1.01 -9.89 10.26
C ASN A 101 0.25 -10.09 11.12
N MET A 102 0.07 -10.41 12.40
CA MET A 102 1.19 -10.67 13.29
C MET A 102 1.80 -12.05 13.04
N GLY A 103 0.96 -13.09 12.86
CA GLY A 103 1.46 -14.45 12.60
C GLY A 103 2.24 -14.57 11.30
N SER A 104 1.81 -13.89 10.22
CA SER A 104 2.59 -13.86 8.97
C SER A 104 3.91 -13.09 9.14
N LEU A 105 3.90 -11.96 9.84
CA LEU A 105 5.12 -11.18 10.09
C LEU A 105 6.12 -12.00 10.92
N GLU A 106 5.69 -12.62 12.01
CA GLU A 106 6.54 -13.46 12.87
C GLU A 106 7.22 -14.56 12.05
N LYS A 107 6.45 -15.29 11.25
CA LYS A 107 6.99 -16.34 10.39
C LYS A 107 7.99 -15.79 9.37
N ILE A 108 7.67 -14.71 8.70
CA ILE A 108 8.59 -14.12 7.71
C ILE A 108 9.90 -13.65 8.35
N LEU A 109 9.86 -13.06 9.56
CA LEU A 109 11.07 -12.67 10.30
C LEU A 109 11.90 -13.89 10.73
N GLU A 110 11.28 -14.98 11.18
CA GLU A 110 11.94 -16.24 11.49
C GLU A 110 12.72 -16.78 10.28
N TYR A 111 12.06 -16.84 9.10
CA TYR A 111 12.71 -17.30 7.86
C TYR A 111 13.76 -16.34 7.35
N ALA A 112 13.53 -15.03 7.48
CA ALA A 112 14.51 -14.00 7.12
C ALA A 112 15.83 -14.16 7.88
N GLU A 113 15.74 -14.44 9.17
CA GLU A 113 16.89 -14.72 10.04
C GLU A 113 17.54 -16.05 9.70
N ARG A 114 16.76 -17.11 9.60
CA ARG A 114 17.25 -18.48 9.30
C ARG A 114 18.04 -18.55 7.98
N TYR A 115 17.59 -17.83 6.95
CA TYR A 115 18.22 -17.81 5.63
C TYR A 115 19.14 -16.61 5.41
N ASN A 116 19.39 -15.81 6.46
CA ASN A 116 20.31 -14.68 6.48
C ASN A 116 20.16 -13.76 5.27
N ILE A 117 18.93 -13.24 5.05
CA ILE A 117 18.65 -12.32 3.95
C ILE A 117 19.39 -10.99 4.10
N ASP A 118 19.67 -10.30 3.00
CA ASP A 118 20.37 -9.02 3.03
C ASP A 118 19.51 -7.88 3.59
N LYS A 119 18.21 -7.82 3.17
CA LYS A 119 17.29 -6.71 3.50
C LYS A 119 15.87 -7.18 3.70
N PHE A 120 15.22 -6.60 4.70
CA PHE A 120 13.80 -6.79 5.00
C PHE A 120 13.03 -5.48 4.91
N THR A 121 11.86 -5.47 4.27
CA THR A 121 11.00 -4.28 4.25
C THR A 121 9.56 -4.60 4.64
N PHE A 122 8.91 -3.65 5.30
CA PHE A 122 7.56 -3.81 5.84
C PHE A 122 6.64 -2.67 5.43
N ALA A 123 5.47 -3.02 4.93
CA ALA A 123 4.40 -2.07 4.67
C ALA A 123 3.65 -1.73 5.96
N SER A 124 4.02 -0.63 6.58
CA SER A 124 3.23 0.04 7.60
C SER A 124 2.29 1.07 6.96
N SER A 125 1.67 1.94 7.72
CA SER A 125 0.63 2.85 7.25
C SER A 125 0.55 4.10 8.11
N ALA A 126 0.10 5.21 7.53
CA ALA A 126 -0.23 6.45 8.24
C ALA A 126 -1.21 6.26 9.41
N VAL A 127 -2.04 5.22 9.38
CA VAL A 127 -3.03 4.94 10.44
C VAL A 127 -2.40 4.67 11.81
N VAL A 128 -1.09 4.38 11.89
CA VAL A 128 -0.39 4.17 13.16
C VAL A 128 -0.31 5.44 14.01
N TYR A 129 -0.38 6.61 13.39
CA TYR A 129 -0.37 7.90 14.08
C TYR A 129 -1.71 8.26 14.74
N GLY A 130 -2.81 7.61 14.34
CA GLY A 130 -4.15 7.96 14.83
C GLY A 130 -4.58 9.37 14.41
N ASN A 131 -4.88 10.21 15.41
CA ASN A 131 -5.26 11.61 15.24
C ASN A 131 -4.14 12.55 15.76
N PRO A 132 -3.05 12.74 15.00
CA PRO A 132 -1.96 13.61 15.43
C PRO A 132 -2.41 15.08 15.52
N ILE A 133 -1.77 15.84 16.40
CA ILE A 133 -2.11 17.25 16.67
C ILE A 133 -1.43 18.16 15.62
N THR A 134 -0.27 17.73 15.10
CA THR A 134 0.54 18.54 14.16
C THR A 134 0.57 17.92 12.76
N TYR A 135 0.49 18.77 11.76
CA TYR A 135 0.58 18.43 10.35
C TYR A 135 1.59 19.32 9.62
N PRO A 136 2.41 18.79 8.69
CA PRO A 136 2.57 17.37 8.36
C PRO A 136 3.16 16.57 9.51
N THR A 137 2.72 15.31 9.67
CA THR A 137 3.14 14.40 10.77
C THR A 137 4.49 13.76 10.42
N SER A 138 5.50 13.97 11.27
CA SER A 138 6.84 13.37 11.09
C SER A 138 6.92 11.95 11.63
N GLU A 139 7.98 11.21 11.23
CA GLU A 139 8.24 9.85 11.70
C GLU A 139 8.52 9.76 13.21
N ASP A 140 8.92 10.85 13.81
CA ASP A 140 9.24 10.94 15.26
C ASP A 140 7.99 11.19 16.13
N THR A 141 6.82 11.39 15.50
CA THR A 141 5.54 11.54 16.20
C THR A 141 5.15 10.24 16.89
N GLU A 142 4.70 10.34 18.15
CA GLU A 142 4.22 9.21 18.95
C GLU A 142 3.07 8.49 18.25
N LEU A 143 3.09 7.16 18.30
CA LEU A 143 2.06 6.32 17.69
C LEU A 143 0.82 6.23 18.60
N SER A 144 -0.36 6.43 18.04
CA SER A 144 -1.65 6.34 18.72
C SER A 144 -2.69 5.60 17.87
N PRO A 145 -2.51 4.29 17.63
CA PRO A 145 -3.38 3.53 16.74
C PRO A 145 -4.81 3.44 17.27
N LEU A 146 -5.81 3.78 16.42
CA LEU A 146 -7.24 3.83 16.78
C LEU A 146 -8.06 2.64 16.29
N SER A 147 -7.43 1.62 15.72
CA SER A 147 -8.13 0.44 15.24
C SER A 147 -7.27 -0.81 15.35
N PRO A 148 -7.87 -2.01 15.40
CA PRO A 148 -7.10 -3.27 15.41
C PRO A 148 -6.13 -3.42 14.25
N TYR A 149 -6.49 -2.92 13.04
CA TYR A 149 -5.56 -2.86 11.91
C TYR A 149 -4.36 -1.96 12.22
N ALA A 150 -4.60 -0.74 12.73
CA ALA A 150 -3.51 0.18 13.09
C ALA A 150 -2.65 -0.39 14.22
N GLU A 151 -3.25 -1.05 15.23
CA GLU A 151 -2.55 -1.75 16.30
C GLU A 151 -1.60 -2.83 15.74
N THR A 152 -2.06 -3.66 14.76
CA THR A 152 -1.20 -4.69 14.14
C THR A 152 -0.02 -4.07 13.39
N LYS A 153 -0.19 -2.89 12.78
CA LYS A 153 0.91 -2.19 12.12
C LYS A 153 1.92 -1.62 13.12
N ALA A 154 1.46 -0.94 14.16
CA ALA A 154 2.32 -0.38 15.21
C ALA A 154 3.10 -1.49 15.97
N LEU A 155 2.45 -2.60 16.30
CA LEU A 155 3.11 -3.77 16.92
C LEU A 155 4.11 -4.42 15.95
N GLY A 156 3.79 -4.48 14.67
CA GLY A 156 4.70 -4.97 13.63
C GLY A 156 5.98 -4.12 13.55
N GLU A 157 5.85 -2.80 13.57
CA GLU A 157 7.01 -1.88 13.61
C GLU A 157 7.90 -2.15 14.83
N LYS A 158 7.29 -2.30 16.01
CA LYS A 158 8.01 -2.63 17.24
C LYS A 158 8.72 -3.98 17.13
N MET A 159 8.04 -5.01 16.66
CA MET A 159 8.61 -6.36 16.47
C MET A 159 9.82 -6.32 15.54
N ILE A 160 9.74 -5.61 14.42
CA ILE A 160 10.83 -5.48 13.45
C ILE A 160 12.01 -4.73 14.05
N THR A 161 11.76 -3.66 14.80
CA THR A 161 12.80 -2.87 15.43
C THR A 161 13.58 -3.70 16.46
N GLU A 162 12.90 -4.49 17.28
CA GLU A 162 13.55 -5.39 18.26
C GLU A 162 14.27 -6.56 17.57
N TRP A 163 13.67 -7.14 16.53
CA TRP A 163 14.31 -8.18 15.71
C TRP A 163 15.58 -7.68 15.02
N ASN A 164 15.56 -6.47 14.44
CA ASN A 164 16.72 -5.86 13.81
C ASN A 164 17.90 -5.69 14.77
N LYS A 165 17.69 -5.28 16.02
CA LYS A 165 18.74 -5.09 17.03
C LYS A 165 19.57 -6.36 17.27
N ARG A 166 18.97 -7.56 17.15
CA ARG A 166 19.65 -8.84 17.39
C ARG A 166 20.22 -9.48 16.13
N THR A 167 19.65 -9.17 14.96
CA THR A 167 20.04 -9.83 13.69
C THR A 167 20.98 -8.99 12.83
N ASN A 168 20.99 -7.67 13.00
CA ASN A 168 21.69 -6.74 12.12
C ASN A 168 21.31 -6.86 10.63
N ILE A 169 20.10 -7.36 10.34
CA ILE A 169 19.58 -7.40 8.97
C ILE A 169 19.02 -6.02 8.64
N SER A 170 19.49 -5.41 7.56
CA SER A 170 19.02 -4.10 7.10
C SER A 170 17.49 -4.07 6.95
N SER A 171 16.80 -3.16 7.64
CA SER A 171 15.34 -3.15 7.69
C SER A 171 14.77 -1.78 7.36
N ILE A 172 13.69 -1.74 6.56
CA ILE A 172 12.97 -0.50 6.25
C ILE A 172 11.48 -0.68 6.54
N ILE A 173 10.92 0.23 7.30
CA ILE A 173 9.48 0.31 7.57
C ILE A 173 8.90 1.48 6.81
N TYR A 174 7.99 1.21 5.87
CA TYR A 174 7.31 2.25 5.10
C TYR A 174 5.98 2.58 5.73
N ARG A 175 5.80 3.81 6.23
CA ARG A 175 4.49 4.34 6.63
C ARG A 175 3.86 4.99 5.41
N PHE A 176 3.04 4.24 4.69
CA PHE A 176 2.38 4.72 3.49
C PHE A 176 1.23 5.65 3.80
N SER A 177 1.13 6.77 3.08
CA SER A 177 -0.10 7.53 2.92
C SER A 177 -1.09 6.75 2.03
N ASN A 178 -2.01 7.40 1.33
CA ASN A 178 -3.08 6.72 0.60
C ASN A 178 -2.68 6.47 -0.87
N PRO A 179 -2.32 5.24 -1.27
CA PRO A 179 -2.02 4.95 -2.66
C PRO A 179 -3.28 4.98 -3.53
N ILE A 180 -3.21 5.69 -4.67
CA ILE A 180 -4.30 5.81 -5.64
C ILE A 180 -3.77 5.76 -7.08
N GLY A 181 -4.70 5.61 -8.04
CA GLY A 181 -4.39 5.56 -9.47
C GLY A 181 -3.97 4.17 -9.95
N SER A 182 -3.51 4.08 -11.19
CA SER A 182 -3.29 2.80 -11.86
C SER A 182 -2.14 2.86 -12.86
N GLU A 183 -1.44 1.76 -13.01
CA GLU A 183 -0.49 1.55 -14.10
C GLU A 183 -1.23 0.91 -15.29
N ASN A 184 -1.47 1.68 -16.34
CA ASN A 184 -2.39 1.29 -17.41
C ASN A 184 -1.78 0.39 -18.49
N LYS A 185 -0.47 0.46 -18.72
CA LYS A 185 0.21 -0.37 -19.74
C LYS A 185 0.07 -1.86 -19.44
N TYR A 186 0.16 -2.21 -18.15
CA TYR A 186 0.02 -3.59 -17.68
C TYR A 186 -1.34 -3.87 -17.04
N GLY A 187 -2.20 -2.84 -16.90
CA GLY A 187 -3.52 -2.98 -16.29
C GLY A 187 -3.47 -3.27 -14.80
N LEU A 188 -2.56 -2.61 -14.07
CA LEU A 188 -2.39 -2.77 -12.62
C LEU A 188 -3.10 -1.62 -11.90
N GLY A 189 -4.18 -1.91 -11.22
CA GLY A 189 -4.98 -0.93 -10.49
C GLY A 189 -5.59 -1.47 -9.21
N ASP A 190 -6.28 -0.60 -8.48
CA ASP A 190 -6.96 -0.98 -7.24
C ASP A 190 -8.25 -1.75 -7.56
N ASP A 191 -8.09 -3.06 -7.69
CA ASP A 191 -9.14 -3.98 -8.05
C ASP A 191 -9.11 -5.19 -7.12
N SER A 192 -10.14 -5.33 -6.30
CA SER A 192 -10.25 -6.35 -5.27
C SER A 192 -11.51 -7.18 -5.44
N LYS A 193 -11.44 -8.47 -5.10
CA LYS A 193 -12.60 -9.36 -5.03
C LYS A 193 -13.66 -8.90 -4.01
N LYS A 194 -13.27 -8.06 -3.06
CA LYS A 194 -14.20 -7.42 -2.11
C LYS A 194 -14.96 -6.23 -2.72
N GLY A 195 -14.70 -5.91 -3.99
CA GLY A 195 -15.33 -4.78 -4.67
C GLY A 195 -14.56 -3.47 -4.51
N VAL A 196 -15.23 -2.37 -4.85
CA VAL A 196 -14.68 -1.02 -4.85
C VAL A 196 -14.85 -0.42 -3.46
N LEU A 197 -13.76 -0.35 -2.69
CA LEU A 197 -13.77 0.06 -1.28
C LEU A 197 -13.02 1.37 -1.01
N ASN A 198 -12.12 1.79 -1.90
CA ASN A 198 -11.34 3.02 -1.75
C ASN A 198 -11.98 4.19 -2.48
N LEU A 199 -11.68 5.42 -2.04
CA LEU A 199 -12.35 6.64 -2.45
C LEU A 199 -12.28 6.88 -3.97
N LEU A 200 -11.09 6.97 -4.56
CA LEU A 200 -10.94 7.30 -5.98
C LEU A 200 -11.60 6.26 -6.89
N PRO A 201 -11.36 4.93 -6.73
CA PRO A 201 -12.11 3.90 -7.43
C PRO A 201 -13.63 4.03 -7.31
N TYR A 202 -14.14 4.37 -6.11
CA TYR A 202 -15.57 4.55 -5.87
C TYR A 202 -16.13 5.74 -6.64
N ILE A 203 -15.48 6.90 -6.54
CA ILE A 203 -15.92 8.11 -7.28
C ILE A 203 -15.90 7.86 -8.78
N VAL A 204 -14.79 7.33 -9.32
CA VAL A 204 -14.66 7.09 -10.77
C VAL A 204 -15.70 6.09 -11.27
N THR A 205 -15.86 4.96 -10.57
CA THR A 205 -16.81 3.92 -11.01
C THR A 205 -18.25 4.44 -11.00
N SER A 206 -18.64 5.11 -9.93
CA SER A 206 -20.03 5.64 -9.78
C SER A 206 -20.29 6.77 -10.78
N THR A 207 -19.34 7.67 -11.00
CA THR A 207 -19.47 8.75 -12.00
C THR A 207 -19.60 8.19 -13.43
N LEU A 208 -18.79 7.21 -13.79
CA LEU A 208 -18.85 6.57 -15.11
C LEU A 208 -20.14 5.73 -15.34
N ASN A 209 -20.78 5.28 -14.27
CA ASN A 209 -22.03 4.53 -14.31
C ASN A 209 -23.27 5.39 -14.05
N ASN A 210 -23.10 6.70 -13.77
CA ASN A 210 -24.17 7.60 -13.35
C ASN A 210 -24.92 7.09 -12.08
N GLU A 211 -24.17 6.51 -11.14
CA GLU A 211 -24.69 6.00 -9.87
C GLU A 211 -24.60 7.07 -8.77
N SER A 212 -25.57 7.07 -7.84
CA SER A 212 -25.53 7.97 -6.68
C SER A 212 -24.50 7.50 -5.65
N MET A 213 -23.72 8.44 -5.11
CA MET A 213 -22.70 8.20 -4.09
C MET A 213 -23.10 8.73 -2.73
N GLN A 214 -22.55 8.13 -1.68
CA GLN A 214 -22.70 8.62 -0.32
C GLN A 214 -21.32 8.76 0.33
N PHE A 215 -20.94 9.98 0.69
CA PHE A 215 -19.75 10.28 1.46
C PHE A 215 -20.07 10.46 2.94
N LYS A 216 -19.07 10.21 3.80
CA LYS A 216 -19.18 10.49 5.24
C LYS A 216 -18.50 11.82 5.54
N GLY A 217 -19.23 12.67 6.28
CA GLY A 217 -18.70 13.94 6.79
C GLY A 217 -18.61 15.06 5.74
N ASN A 218 -19.36 16.12 6.01
CA ASN A 218 -19.22 17.43 5.39
C ASN A 218 -19.05 18.52 6.46
N ASP A 219 -18.71 18.09 7.67
CA ASP A 219 -18.56 18.89 8.89
C ASP A 219 -17.17 18.69 9.54
N HIS A 220 -16.18 18.27 8.74
CA HIS A 220 -14.79 18.26 9.16
C HIS A 220 -14.25 19.69 9.29
N ASN A 221 -13.31 19.91 10.21
CA ASN A 221 -12.61 21.19 10.32
C ASN A 221 -11.56 21.34 9.21
N THR A 222 -12.06 21.57 8.00
CA THR A 222 -11.28 21.73 6.74
C THR A 222 -11.94 22.80 5.86
N PRO A 223 -11.27 23.35 4.85
CA PRO A 223 -11.81 24.46 4.05
C PRO A 223 -13.14 24.19 3.37
N ASP A 224 -13.41 22.94 2.94
CA ASP A 224 -14.66 22.55 2.25
C ASP A 224 -15.54 21.61 3.09
N GLY A 225 -15.15 21.38 4.34
CA GLY A 225 -15.89 20.51 5.27
C GLY A 225 -15.66 19.01 5.05
N THR A 226 -14.90 18.59 4.03
CA THR A 226 -14.62 17.17 3.78
C THR A 226 -13.21 16.77 4.25
N ALA A 227 -13.00 15.49 4.51
CA ALA A 227 -11.73 14.98 5.02
C ALA A 227 -10.59 15.18 4.02
N ILE A 228 -9.42 15.62 4.51
CA ILE A 228 -8.20 15.81 3.72
C ILE A 228 -7.26 14.62 3.91
N ARG A 229 -6.77 14.08 2.81
CA ARG A 229 -5.81 12.96 2.78
C ARG A 229 -4.65 13.27 1.85
N ASP A 230 -3.50 12.70 2.16
CA ASP A 230 -2.35 12.66 1.26
C ASP A 230 -2.49 11.45 0.33
N TYR A 231 -2.66 11.73 -0.96
CA TYR A 231 -2.82 10.70 -1.98
C TYR A 231 -1.54 10.57 -2.81
N ILE A 232 -1.02 9.34 -2.90
CA ILE A 232 0.21 9.01 -3.61
C ILE A 232 -0.13 8.23 -4.88
N TYR A 233 0.49 8.61 -5.99
CA TYR A 233 0.42 7.79 -7.21
C TYR A 233 1.09 6.43 -6.98
N ILE A 234 0.36 5.36 -7.31
CA ILE A 234 0.85 3.99 -7.08
C ILE A 234 2.18 3.70 -7.80
N CYS A 235 2.39 4.28 -9.00
CA CYS A 235 3.63 4.11 -9.75
C CYS A 235 4.81 4.82 -9.07
N ASP A 236 4.59 6.01 -8.50
CA ASP A 236 5.62 6.74 -7.75
C ASP A 236 5.97 6.01 -6.46
N LEU A 237 4.95 5.53 -5.73
CA LEU A 237 5.15 4.70 -4.54
C LEU A 237 5.99 3.46 -4.85
N ALA A 238 5.66 2.73 -5.91
CA ALA A 238 6.38 1.51 -6.29
C ALA A 238 7.85 1.81 -6.65
N LYS A 239 8.11 2.90 -7.39
CA LYS A 239 9.47 3.38 -7.67
C LYS A 239 10.21 3.76 -6.39
N ALA A 240 9.56 4.49 -5.46
CA ALA A 240 10.16 4.87 -4.20
C ALA A 240 10.55 3.65 -3.35
N VAL A 241 9.68 2.64 -3.22
CA VAL A 241 9.96 1.42 -2.47
C VAL A 241 11.22 0.71 -3.00
N ILE A 242 11.33 0.52 -4.32
CA ILE A 242 12.50 -0.13 -4.91
C ILE A 242 13.75 0.76 -4.82
N SER A 243 13.63 2.07 -5.04
CA SER A 243 14.75 3.01 -4.87
C SER A 243 15.29 3.00 -3.43
N LEU A 244 14.42 3.04 -2.43
CA LEU A 244 14.81 2.96 -1.02
C LEU A 244 15.45 1.62 -0.67
N LEU A 245 14.90 0.52 -1.19
CA LEU A 245 15.50 -0.82 -1.04
C LEU A 245 16.93 -0.87 -1.60
N GLU A 246 17.20 -0.20 -2.74
CA GLU A 246 18.52 -0.11 -3.35
C GLU A 246 19.47 0.79 -2.55
N LYS A 247 19.02 1.99 -2.19
CA LYS A 247 19.84 3.03 -1.55
C LYS A 247 20.17 2.74 -0.09
N TYR A 248 19.25 2.13 0.66
CA TYR A 248 19.46 1.88 2.09
C TYR A 248 20.39 0.71 2.32
N SER A 249 21.52 0.94 3.01
CA SER A 249 22.57 -0.06 3.25
C SER A 249 22.94 -0.24 4.72
N ASP A 250 22.40 0.60 5.61
CA ASP A 250 22.69 0.51 7.03
C ASP A 250 22.11 -0.78 7.63
N LYS A 251 22.76 -1.30 8.64
CA LYS A 251 22.30 -2.50 9.37
C LYS A 251 21.26 -2.19 10.45
N SER A 252 20.78 -0.96 10.50
CA SER A 252 19.73 -0.51 11.42
C SER A 252 18.32 -0.71 10.83
N CYS A 253 17.31 -0.34 11.60
CA CYS A 253 15.92 -0.28 11.16
C CYS A 253 15.56 1.18 10.87
N GLU A 254 15.27 1.48 9.61
CA GLU A 254 14.85 2.81 9.16
C GLU A 254 13.32 2.87 9.07
N ILE A 255 12.74 3.96 9.56
CA ILE A 255 11.30 4.23 9.42
C ILE A 255 11.14 5.45 8.52
N ILE A 256 10.33 5.33 7.46
CA ILE A 256 10.13 6.36 6.45
C ILE A 256 8.65 6.56 6.17
N ASN A 257 8.20 7.80 6.27
CA ASN A 257 6.94 8.21 5.70
C ASN A 257 7.06 8.25 4.16
N VAL A 258 6.24 7.49 3.48
CA VAL A 258 6.13 7.56 2.02
C VAL A 258 4.89 8.40 1.71
N SER A 259 5.11 9.65 1.38
CA SER A 259 4.15 10.75 1.37
C SER A 259 4.55 11.79 0.32
N ARG A 260 3.57 12.55 -0.18
CA ARG A 260 3.79 13.74 -1.01
C ARG A 260 3.87 15.02 -0.17
N ALA A 261 3.50 14.95 1.10
CA ALA A 261 3.26 16.08 2.00
C ALA A 261 2.25 17.09 1.40
N LYS A 262 1.31 16.62 0.58
CA LYS A 262 0.27 17.44 -0.06
C LYS A 262 -1.10 16.79 0.09
N GLY A 263 -2.01 17.48 0.77
CA GLY A 263 -3.36 17.02 1.04
C GLY A 263 -4.36 17.42 -0.05
N PHE A 264 -5.34 16.53 -0.30
CA PHE A 264 -6.51 16.79 -1.11
C PHE A 264 -7.76 16.36 -0.36
N SER A 265 -8.81 17.14 -0.47
CA SER A 265 -10.11 16.82 0.12
C SER A 265 -10.89 15.80 -0.72
N VAL A 266 -11.98 15.28 -0.18
CA VAL A 266 -12.90 14.41 -0.96
C VAL A 266 -13.48 15.18 -2.14
N LEU A 267 -13.83 16.47 -1.94
CA LEU A 267 -14.36 17.30 -3.01
C LEU A 267 -13.31 17.67 -4.05
N ASP A 268 -12.03 17.84 -3.69
CA ASP A 268 -10.96 18.04 -4.68
C ASP A 268 -10.85 16.85 -5.64
N ILE A 269 -10.90 15.63 -5.11
CA ILE A 269 -10.86 14.41 -5.93
C ILE A 269 -12.09 14.31 -6.82
N LEU A 270 -13.27 14.59 -6.29
CA LEU A 270 -14.52 14.56 -7.03
C LEU A 270 -14.53 15.58 -8.16
N ASN A 271 -14.12 16.83 -7.88
CA ASN A 271 -14.01 17.90 -8.89
C ASN A 271 -13.02 17.52 -10.01
N SER A 272 -11.90 16.89 -9.66
CA SER A 272 -10.95 16.38 -10.66
C SER A 272 -11.60 15.32 -11.56
N VAL A 273 -12.35 14.35 -10.99
CA VAL A 273 -13.06 13.33 -11.78
C VAL A 273 -14.12 13.96 -12.70
N GLU A 274 -14.93 14.90 -12.20
CA GLU A 274 -15.93 15.62 -13.01
C GLU A 274 -15.27 16.38 -14.18
N SER A 275 -14.18 17.10 -13.90
CA SER A 275 -13.45 17.88 -14.89
C SER A 275 -12.92 17.00 -16.04
N ILE A 276 -12.34 15.85 -15.71
CA ILE A 276 -11.72 14.96 -16.72
C ILE A 276 -12.78 14.15 -17.47
N THR A 277 -13.84 13.70 -16.79
CA THR A 277 -14.88 12.88 -17.44
C THR A 277 -15.93 13.72 -18.15
N SER A 278 -16.07 15.00 -17.85
CA SER A 278 -17.18 15.87 -18.21
C SER A 278 -18.56 15.38 -17.73
N ASN A 279 -18.57 14.42 -16.81
CA ASN A 279 -19.78 13.89 -16.18
C ASN A 279 -19.98 14.53 -14.81
N LYS A 280 -21.23 14.93 -14.50
CA LYS A 280 -21.57 15.39 -13.16
C LYS A 280 -21.80 14.21 -12.22
N ALA A 281 -21.22 14.31 -11.04
CA ALA A 281 -21.38 13.31 -9.99
C ALA A 281 -22.67 13.57 -9.20
N ASN A 282 -23.41 12.51 -8.91
CA ASN A 282 -24.57 12.56 -8.02
C ASN A 282 -24.17 12.03 -6.64
N TYR A 283 -24.19 12.89 -5.62
CA TYR A 283 -23.75 12.49 -4.28
C TYR A 283 -24.53 13.17 -3.15
N THR A 284 -24.49 12.52 -1.99
CA THR A 284 -25.02 13.02 -0.72
C THR A 284 -24.02 12.79 0.40
N PHE A 285 -24.17 13.51 1.51
CA PHE A 285 -23.36 13.30 2.71
C PHE A 285 -24.15 12.61 3.80
N LYS A 286 -23.48 11.70 4.53
CA LYS A 286 -23.90 11.16 5.82
C LYS A 286 -23.09 11.83 6.93
N PRO A 287 -23.52 11.74 8.19
CA PRO A 287 -22.71 12.19 9.33
C PRO A 287 -21.31 11.59 9.30
N LYS A 288 -20.32 12.37 9.73
CA LYS A 288 -18.94 11.88 9.83
C LYS A 288 -18.82 10.78 10.87
N ASN A 289 -17.81 9.92 10.69
CA ASN A 289 -17.39 9.02 11.75
C ASN A 289 -16.64 9.86 12.83
N PRO A 290 -17.08 9.87 14.10
CA PRO A 290 -16.44 10.66 15.15
C PRO A 290 -14.94 10.37 15.35
N GLU A 291 -14.53 9.15 15.08
CA GLU A 291 -13.12 8.69 15.21
C GLU A 291 -12.26 9.01 13.98
N GLU A 292 -12.87 9.53 12.90
CA GLU A 292 -12.15 9.80 11.67
C GLU A 292 -11.40 11.14 11.73
N ALA A 293 -10.06 11.11 11.54
CA ALA A 293 -9.25 12.30 11.44
C ALA A 293 -9.74 13.21 10.31
N SER A 294 -9.90 14.51 10.59
CA SER A 294 -10.23 15.51 9.57
C SER A 294 -9.10 15.66 8.55
N ILE A 295 -7.85 15.59 9.01
CA ILE A 295 -6.65 15.70 8.18
C ILE A 295 -5.72 14.52 8.50
N SER A 296 -5.21 13.88 7.46
CA SER A 296 -4.12 12.90 7.55
C SER A 296 -3.08 13.25 6.48
N LEU A 297 -2.02 13.92 6.92
CA LEU A 297 -0.95 14.45 6.09
C LEU A 297 0.40 14.15 6.73
N LEU A 298 1.24 13.38 6.06
CA LEU A 298 2.56 13.01 6.55
C LEU A 298 3.64 13.95 6.01
N SER A 299 4.70 14.20 6.80
CA SER A 299 5.92 14.84 6.31
C SER A 299 6.65 13.91 5.34
N ALA A 300 7.19 14.50 4.25
CA ALA A 300 8.10 13.85 3.33
C ALA A 300 9.57 14.29 3.51
N ASP A 301 9.89 15.04 4.58
CA ASP A 301 11.21 15.65 4.78
C ASP A 301 12.32 14.60 4.82
N ARG A 302 12.12 13.49 5.51
CA ARG A 302 13.09 12.40 5.60
C ARG A 302 13.29 11.70 4.25
N LEU A 303 12.19 11.49 3.50
CA LEU A 303 12.22 10.91 2.17
C LEU A 303 13.01 11.78 1.18
N HIS A 304 12.79 13.11 1.22
CA HIS A 304 13.47 14.06 0.35
C HIS A 304 14.94 14.25 0.74
N SER A 305 15.21 14.61 2.01
CA SER A 305 16.54 15.00 2.46
C SER A 305 17.54 13.84 2.51
N LYS A 306 17.09 12.65 2.90
CA LYS A 306 17.97 11.49 3.08
C LYS A 306 18.08 10.62 1.81
N TYR A 307 17.01 10.58 1.00
CA TYR A 307 16.93 9.64 -0.12
C TYR A 307 16.76 10.29 -1.49
N ASP A 308 16.67 11.62 -1.56
CA ASP A 308 16.45 12.36 -2.82
C ASP A 308 15.34 11.67 -3.65
N THR A 309 14.19 11.47 -3.00
CA THR A 309 13.05 10.76 -3.61
C THR A 309 11.81 11.63 -3.49
N TYR A 310 11.19 11.94 -4.63
CA TYR A 310 10.03 12.81 -4.77
C TYR A 310 8.87 12.06 -5.40
N LEU A 311 7.65 12.39 -4.97
CA LEU A 311 6.41 11.77 -5.43
C LEU A 311 5.53 12.86 -6.04
N ASP A 312 5.90 13.36 -7.23
CA ASP A 312 5.43 14.65 -7.77
C ASP A 312 4.29 14.55 -8.79
N THR A 313 3.84 13.33 -9.15
CA THR A 313 2.78 13.15 -10.15
C THR A 313 1.53 13.95 -9.79
N GLY A 314 1.03 14.78 -10.72
CA GLY A 314 -0.12 15.66 -10.52
C GLY A 314 -1.41 14.88 -10.22
N ILE A 315 -2.30 15.47 -9.39
CA ILE A 315 -3.54 14.78 -8.99
C ILE A 315 -4.44 14.46 -10.19
N ASN A 316 -4.51 15.33 -11.19
CA ASN A 316 -5.31 15.08 -12.39
C ASN A 316 -4.77 13.94 -13.23
N GLU A 317 -3.45 13.77 -13.33
CA GLU A 317 -2.82 12.63 -13.99
C GLU A 317 -3.12 11.33 -13.27
N ILE A 318 -3.07 11.33 -11.94
CA ILE A 318 -3.41 10.18 -11.10
C ILE A 318 -4.89 9.79 -11.29
N VAL A 319 -5.78 10.78 -11.27
CA VAL A 319 -7.23 10.58 -11.48
C VAL A 319 -7.51 10.04 -12.88
N ASP A 320 -6.88 10.60 -13.92
CA ASP A 320 -7.03 10.10 -15.29
C ASP A 320 -6.56 8.66 -15.41
N SER A 321 -5.45 8.29 -14.77
CA SER A 321 -4.96 6.90 -14.78
C SER A 321 -6.01 5.92 -14.27
N GLU A 322 -6.74 6.26 -13.21
CA GLU A 322 -7.81 5.43 -12.64
C GLU A 322 -9.02 5.38 -13.59
N ILE A 323 -9.39 6.52 -14.19
CA ILE A 323 -10.48 6.59 -15.18
C ILE A 323 -10.21 5.64 -16.36
N GLN A 324 -9.00 5.68 -16.92
CA GLN A 324 -8.59 4.79 -18.02
C GLN A 324 -8.64 3.31 -17.58
N PHE A 325 -8.15 3.01 -16.39
CA PHE A 325 -8.19 1.66 -15.85
C PHE A 325 -9.64 1.13 -15.73
N ARG A 326 -10.57 1.92 -15.16
CA ARG A 326 -11.98 1.52 -15.03
C ARG A 326 -12.67 1.34 -16.37
N LYS A 327 -12.41 2.21 -17.35
CA LYS A 327 -12.91 2.06 -18.71
C LYS A 327 -12.42 0.75 -19.35
N ASN A 328 -11.16 0.38 -19.14
CA ASN A 328 -10.56 -0.83 -19.71
C ASN A 328 -11.13 -2.11 -19.06
N ILE A 329 -11.32 -2.13 -17.74
CA ILE A 329 -11.98 -3.27 -17.07
C ILE A 329 -13.40 -3.47 -17.58
N LYS A 330 -14.15 -2.39 -17.80
CA LYS A 330 -15.54 -2.47 -18.29
C LYS A 330 -15.63 -3.03 -19.72
N LYS A 331 -14.65 -2.76 -20.56
CA LYS A 331 -14.59 -3.30 -21.94
C LYS A 331 -14.26 -4.80 -21.99
N ASN A 332 -13.60 -5.32 -20.95
CA ASN A 332 -13.13 -6.71 -20.89
C ASN A 332 -14.04 -7.64 -20.04
N LYS A 333 -15.18 -7.13 -19.58
CA LYS A 333 -16.29 -7.88 -18.97
C LYS A 333 -17.39 -8.12 -19.99
#